data_ab87af6dde8fb95ba07f7853b0e7b0fa
#
_entry.id   ab87af6dde8fb95ba07f7853b0e7b0fa
#
_cell.length_a   1.000
_cell.length_b   1.000
_cell.length_c   1.000
_cell.angle_alpha   90.00
_cell.angle_beta   90.00
_cell.angle_gamma   90.00
#
_symmetry.space_group_name_H-M   'P 1'
#
loop_
_entity.id
_entity.type
_entity.pdbx_description
1 polymer ?
#
loop_
_entity_poly.entity_id
_entity_poly.type
_entity_poly.pdbx_seq_one_letter_code
_entity_poly.pdbx_strand_id
1 'polypeptide(L)'
;MQKKKLNICQVSLLGNVRIIKENLINFNRFYLNNFHYIICPKKEKIFFKKKIKSSNCKIIDEDTIITFKKFKKIANKHLKKRSYFKEIQYRLKWYYQQVLKITFVINFVNKTKKPIIIWDADTIILKKILFFKNNNSINYGTTSEFHKAYYKTNKILLSNQPRYFISSLAQFISITPSEAKFLTKRLSKIKKKRKKIGEWITDVIFKSVVSVHQNYNGSMFSEYELIGQSNLLKSYKKQKLISGIREHLNGKLSIFQKNILIYLGYSYVAYEHTHPNKNSLNMLGRNQTWPSFLKIIIKKTFNKFFRGIKHNFRIHI
;
A
#
# COMPACT_ATOMS: atom_id res chain seq x y z
N MET A 1 16.69 -21.41 -15.57
CA MET A 1 16.48 -20.12 -14.87
C MET A 1 15.89 -20.36 -13.49
N GLN A 2 16.62 -20.11 -12.40
CA GLN A 2 16.05 -20.16 -11.05
C GLN A 2 14.91 -19.12 -10.95
N LYS A 3 13.69 -19.57 -10.67
CA LYS A 3 12.53 -18.68 -10.46
C LYS A 3 12.81 -17.82 -9.23
N LYS A 4 13.09 -16.54 -9.43
CA LYS A 4 13.40 -15.59 -8.36
C LYS A 4 12.30 -15.60 -7.30
N LYS A 5 12.70 -15.68 -6.03
CA LYS A 5 11.79 -15.65 -4.87
C LYS A 5 11.06 -14.31 -4.81
N LEU A 6 9.73 -14.34 -4.73
CA LEU A 6 8.88 -13.17 -4.56
C LEU A 6 8.74 -12.86 -3.07
N ASN A 7 9.24 -11.71 -2.62
CA ASN A 7 9.11 -11.29 -1.24
C ASN A 7 7.94 -10.29 -1.11
N ILE A 8 7.09 -10.47 -0.10
CA ILE A 8 5.86 -9.70 0.09
C ILE A 8 5.82 -9.18 1.52
N CYS A 9 5.64 -7.88 1.69
CA CYS A 9 5.48 -7.20 2.97
C CYS A 9 4.03 -6.79 3.17
N GLN A 10 3.45 -7.15 4.33
CA GLN A 10 2.10 -6.77 4.74
C GLN A 10 2.14 -6.23 6.17
N VAL A 11 1.57 -5.05 6.40
CA VAL A 11 1.33 -4.55 7.77
C VAL A 11 -0.12 -4.81 8.11
N SER A 12 -0.40 -5.46 9.23
CA SER A 12 -1.72 -5.99 9.52
C SER A 12 -2.09 -5.98 11.00
N LEU A 13 -3.39 -5.93 11.25
CA LEU A 13 -4.02 -6.26 12.52
C LEU A 13 -4.64 -7.65 12.44
N LEU A 14 -4.89 -8.29 13.60
CA LEU A 14 -5.45 -9.64 13.70
C LEU A 14 -6.79 -9.81 12.97
N GLY A 15 -7.57 -8.72 12.85
CA GLY A 15 -8.81 -8.69 12.10
C GLY A 15 -8.69 -9.12 10.64
N ASN A 16 -7.52 -8.93 10.01
CA ASN A 16 -7.26 -9.29 8.62
C ASN A 16 -6.73 -10.71 8.43
N VAL A 17 -6.60 -11.51 9.49
CA VAL A 17 -5.96 -12.83 9.44
C VAL A 17 -6.62 -13.78 8.43
N ARG A 18 -7.95 -13.68 8.23
CA ARG A 18 -8.68 -14.52 7.25
C ARG A 18 -8.30 -14.13 5.81
N ILE A 19 -8.20 -12.84 5.51
CA ILE A 19 -7.78 -12.32 4.21
C ILE A 19 -6.33 -12.72 3.92
N ILE A 20 -5.45 -12.59 4.92
CA ILE A 20 -4.05 -13.00 4.80
C ILE A 20 -3.92 -14.49 4.49
N LYS A 21 -4.69 -15.34 5.14
CA LYS A 21 -4.68 -16.80 4.85
C LYS A 21 -5.10 -17.07 3.40
N GLU A 22 -6.16 -16.43 2.93
CA GLU A 22 -6.61 -16.57 1.55
C GLU A 22 -5.56 -16.05 0.57
N ASN A 23 -4.91 -14.94 0.89
CA ASN A 23 -3.80 -14.43 0.09
C ASN A 23 -2.62 -15.39 0.03
N LEU A 24 -2.21 -15.99 1.14
CA LEU A 24 -1.13 -16.98 1.16
C LEU A 24 -1.43 -18.14 0.19
N ILE A 25 -2.68 -18.66 0.21
CA ILE A 25 -3.12 -19.71 -0.70
C ILE A 25 -3.04 -19.24 -2.15
N ASN A 26 -3.57 -18.05 -2.46
CA ASN A 26 -3.61 -17.52 -3.82
C ASN A 26 -2.20 -17.19 -4.34
N PHE A 27 -1.33 -16.60 -3.51
CA PHE A 27 0.07 -16.35 -3.89
C PHE A 27 0.81 -17.66 -4.16
N ASN A 28 0.61 -18.71 -3.35
CA ASN A 28 1.18 -20.04 -3.61
C ASN A 28 0.69 -20.64 -4.93
N ARG A 29 -0.58 -20.44 -5.27
CA ARG A 29 -1.15 -20.88 -6.55
C ARG A 29 -0.53 -20.18 -7.75
N PHE A 30 -0.29 -18.86 -7.65
CA PHE A 30 0.20 -18.05 -8.77
C PHE A 30 1.73 -17.98 -8.88
N TYR A 31 2.43 -18.17 -7.75
CA TYR A 31 3.89 -18.01 -7.66
C TYR A 31 4.49 -19.15 -6.84
N LEU A 32 5.17 -20.06 -7.48
CA LEU A 32 5.76 -21.26 -6.84
C LEU A 32 6.78 -20.93 -5.74
N ASN A 33 7.43 -19.76 -5.81
CA ASN A 33 8.45 -19.36 -4.86
C ASN A 33 8.13 -17.95 -4.32
N ASN A 34 7.36 -17.88 -3.26
CA ASN A 34 7.00 -16.64 -2.59
C ASN A 34 7.26 -16.72 -1.08
N PHE A 35 7.43 -15.56 -0.44
CA PHE A 35 7.62 -15.48 1.00
C PHE A 35 7.00 -14.20 1.57
N HIS A 36 6.21 -14.34 2.62
CA HIS A 36 5.46 -13.26 3.24
C HIS A 36 6.10 -12.80 4.55
N TYR A 37 6.25 -11.50 4.70
CA TYR A 37 6.62 -10.82 5.93
C TYR A 37 5.40 -10.07 6.45
N ILE A 38 4.78 -10.58 7.52
CA ILE A 38 3.59 -10.00 8.14
C ILE A 38 4.03 -9.23 9.38
N ILE A 39 3.91 -7.92 9.33
CA ILE A 39 4.24 -7.01 10.41
C ILE A 39 2.97 -6.75 11.20
N CYS A 40 2.99 -6.99 12.51
CA CYS A 40 1.82 -6.84 13.37
C CYS A 40 2.20 -6.26 14.75
N PRO A 41 1.22 -5.76 15.51
CA PRO A 41 1.43 -5.35 16.89
C PRO A 41 2.02 -6.47 17.74
N LYS A 42 2.96 -6.12 18.62
CA LYS A 42 3.64 -7.06 19.52
C LYS A 42 2.66 -7.98 20.24
N LYS A 43 1.57 -7.40 20.78
CA LYS A 43 0.51 -8.14 21.50
C LYS A 43 -0.25 -9.16 20.63
N GLU A 44 -0.29 -8.97 19.31
CA GLU A 44 -0.99 -9.85 18.38
C GLU A 44 -0.10 -10.93 17.76
N LYS A 45 1.22 -10.80 17.90
CA LYS A 45 2.21 -11.69 17.26
C LYS A 45 2.02 -13.18 17.58
N ILE A 46 1.71 -13.51 18.82
CA ILE A 46 1.46 -14.91 19.25
C ILE A 46 0.22 -15.46 18.56
N PHE A 47 -0.86 -14.67 18.49
CA PHE A 47 -2.10 -15.05 17.81
C PHE A 47 -1.90 -15.24 16.32
N PHE A 48 -1.13 -14.34 15.65
CA PHE A 48 -0.77 -14.51 14.25
C PHE A 48 -0.01 -15.82 14.02
N LYS A 49 1.02 -16.12 14.83
CA LYS A 49 1.77 -17.39 14.74
C LYS A 49 0.88 -18.62 14.92
N LYS A 50 -0.06 -18.58 15.89
CA LYS A 50 -1.02 -19.68 16.12
C LYS A 50 -1.98 -19.87 14.94
N LYS A 51 -2.42 -18.77 14.31
CA LYS A 51 -3.42 -18.81 13.24
C LYS A 51 -2.82 -19.01 11.85
N ILE A 52 -1.59 -18.55 11.60
CA ILE A 52 -0.91 -18.68 10.31
C ILE A 52 0.20 -19.71 10.44
N LYS A 53 -0.13 -20.96 10.13
CA LYS A 53 0.82 -22.08 10.09
C LYS A 53 1.30 -22.24 8.64
N SER A 54 2.32 -21.46 8.22
CA SER A 54 2.88 -21.53 6.87
C SER A 54 4.39 -21.36 6.90
N SER A 55 5.11 -22.26 6.23
CA SER A 55 6.59 -22.25 6.15
C SER A 55 7.14 -21.08 5.33
N ASN A 56 6.32 -20.52 4.43
CA ASN A 56 6.70 -19.38 3.60
C ASN A 56 6.22 -18.02 4.18
N CYS A 57 6.08 -17.94 5.51
CA CYS A 57 5.65 -16.74 6.20
C CYS A 57 6.49 -16.47 7.45
N LYS A 58 6.82 -15.19 7.69
CA LYS A 58 7.46 -14.72 8.92
C LYS A 58 6.63 -13.62 9.56
N ILE A 59 6.24 -13.83 10.82
CA ILE A 59 5.53 -12.84 11.63
C ILE A 59 6.55 -11.95 12.34
N ILE A 60 6.45 -10.65 12.10
CA ILE A 60 7.38 -9.62 12.59
C ILE A 60 6.65 -8.71 13.57
N ASP A 61 7.30 -8.45 14.68
CA ASP A 61 6.86 -7.47 15.67
C ASP A 61 7.15 -6.06 15.15
N GLU A 62 6.12 -5.20 15.07
CA GLU A 62 6.25 -3.82 14.59
C GLU A 62 7.22 -2.99 15.43
N ASP A 63 7.33 -3.28 16.74
CA ASP A 63 8.24 -2.58 17.65
C ASP A 63 9.72 -2.80 17.29
N THR A 64 10.06 -3.87 16.58
CA THR A 64 11.42 -4.10 16.06
C THR A 64 11.80 -3.14 14.92
N ILE A 65 10.82 -2.50 14.31
CA ILE A 65 10.99 -1.51 13.22
C ILE A 65 11.01 -0.11 13.81
N ILE A 66 9.94 0.27 14.49
CA ILE A 66 9.79 1.50 15.29
C ILE A 66 8.57 1.34 16.20
N THR A 67 8.69 1.67 17.49
CA THR A 67 7.54 1.63 18.41
C THR A 67 6.57 2.78 18.10
N PHE A 68 5.26 2.54 18.26
CA PHE A 68 4.25 3.61 18.09
C PHE A 68 4.50 4.81 18.99
N LYS A 69 4.97 4.59 20.24
CA LYS A 69 5.36 5.66 21.18
C LYS A 69 6.44 6.57 20.59
N LYS A 70 7.50 5.97 20.00
CA LYS A 70 8.60 6.72 19.39
C LYS A 70 8.16 7.47 18.15
N PHE A 71 7.40 6.81 17.27
CA PHE A 71 6.78 7.41 16.09
C PHE A 71 5.92 8.63 16.49
N LYS A 72 4.99 8.47 17.45
CA LYS A 72 4.11 9.54 17.94
C LYS A 72 4.92 10.73 18.50
N LYS A 73 5.98 10.45 19.26
CA LYS A 73 6.87 11.49 19.80
C LYS A 73 7.49 12.34 18.69
N ILE A 74 7.97 11.70 17.61
CA ILE A 74 8.60 12.41 16.49
C ILE A 74 7.53 13.18 15.69
N ALA A 75 6.40 12.56 15.36
CA ALA A 75 5.29 13.22 14.68
C ALA A 75 4.82 14.46 15.43
N ASN A 76 4.58 14.33 16.73
CA ASN A 76 4.12 15.43 17.59
C ASN A 76 5.11 16.59 17.65
N LYS A 77 6.42 16.36 17.53
CA LYS A 77 7.42 17.43 17.45
C LYS A 77 7.15 18.39 16.28
N HIS A 78 6.67 17.86 15.15
CA HIS A 78 6.33 18.66 13.97
C HIS A 78 4.94 19.29 14.06
N LEU A 79 4.00 18.65 14.77
CA LEU A 79 2.58 19.01 14.79
C LEU A 79 2.21 20.02 15.89
N LYS A 80 2.91 20.04 17.03
CA LYS A 80 2.55 20.73 18.30
C LYS A 80 2.21 22.24 18.19
N LYS A 81 2.60 22.92 17.13
CA LYS A 81 2.43 24.38 17.00
C LYS A 81 1.32 24.78 16.02
N ARG A 82 0.41 23.86 15.60
CA ARG A 82 -0.52 24.13 14.52
C ARG A 82 -1.97 23.74 14.83
N SER A 83 -2.92 24.58 14.45
CA SER A 83 -4.36 24.45 14.75
C SER A 83 -5.02 23.17 14.25
N TYR A 84 -4.54 22.61 13.12
CA TYR A 84 -5.02 21.39 12.49
C TYR A 84 -4.45 20.07 13.05
N PHE A 85 -3.77 20.16 14.16
CA PHE A 85 -3.19 19.01 14.85
C PHE A 85 -4.20 17.88 15.15
N LYS A 86 -5.44 18.23 15.46
CA LYS A 86 -6.51 17.25 15.76
C LYS A 86 -6.79 16.30 14.59
N GLU A 87 -6.87 16.80 13.36
CA GLU A 87 -7.16 15.97 12.17
C GLU A 87 -6.04 14.98 11.86
N ILE A 88 -4.78 15.42 11.93
CA ILE A 88 -3.65 14.51 11.70
C ILE A 88 -3.52 13.52 12.85
N GLN A 89 -3.78 13.93 14.10
CA GLN A 89 -3.78 13.01 15.24
C GLN A 89 -4.76 11.85 15.08
N TYR A 90 -5.95 12.11 14.58
CA TYR A 90 -6.92 11.07 14.27
C TYR A 90 -6.36 10.04 13.28
N ARG A 91 -5.49 10.45 12.35
CA ARG A 91 -4.88 9.61 11.31
C ARG A 91 -3.49 9.07 11.67
N LEU A 92 -2.95 9.31 12.88
CA LEU A 92 -1.59 8.89 13.24
C LEU A 92 -1.34 7.39 13.10
N LYS A 93 -2.33 6.55 13.40
CA LYS A 93 -2.21 5.09 13.20
C LYS A 93 -2.06 4.72 11.73
N TRP A 94 -2.76 5.42 10.84
CA TRP A 94 -2.65 5.24 9.40
C TRP A 94 -1.27 5.70 8.87
N TYR A 95 -0.75 6.84 9.32
CA TYR A 95 0.62 7.26 9.01
C TYR A 95 1.68 6.30 9.56
N TYR A 96 1.46 5.77 10.75
CA TYR A 96 2.35 4.79 11.36
C TYR A 96 2.48 3.53 10.51
N GLN A 97 1.37 2.99 10.03
CA GLN A 97 1.35 1.84 9.13
C GLN A 97 2.20 2.08 7.87
N GLN A 98 2.11 3.26 7.27
CA GLN A 98 2.88 3.61 6.09
C GLN A 98 4.38 3.74 6.39
N VAL A 99 4.73 4.34 7.53
CA VAL A 99 6.12 4.42 7.99
C VAL A 99 6.70 3.02 8.24
N LEU A 100 5.93 2.10 8.83
CA LEU A 100 6.34 0.71 9.01
C LEU A 100 6.67 0.04 7.68
N LYS A 101 5.78 0.17 6.67
CA LYS A 101 5.96 -0.40 5.33
C LYS A 101 7.25 0.11 4.68
N ILE A 102 7.44 1.44 4.62
CA ILE A 102 8.63 2.05 3.99
C ILE A 102 9.91 1.65 4.73
N THR A 103 9.89 1.73 6.07
CA THR A 103 11.06 1.42 6.91
C THR A 103 11.48 -0.03 6.74
N PHE A 104 10.52 -0.94 6.82
CA PHE A 104 10.79 -2.37 6.64
C PHE A 104 11.37 -2.66 5.26
N VAL A 105 10.76 -2.12 4.22
CA VAL A 105 11.17 -2.36 2.83
C VAL A 105 12.59 -1.83 2.57
N ILE A 106 12.92 -0.62 3.02
CA ILE A 106 14.27 -0.06 2.87
C ILE A 106 15.29 -0.92 3.64
N ASN A 107 14.99 -1.34 4.87
CA ASN A 107 15.88 -2.20 5.65
C ASN A 107 16.07 -3.57 5.00
N PHE A 108 14.96 -4.19 4.57
CA PHE A 108 14.97 -5.49 3.90
C PHE A 108 15.85 -5.47 2.65
N VAL A 109 15.60 -4.53 1.77
CA VAL A 109 16.30 -4.41 0.49
C VAL A 109 17.79 -4.10 0.69
N ASN A 110 18.12 -3.22 1.64
CA ASN A 110 19.52 -2.90 1.98
C ASN A 110 20.27 -4.13 2.49
N LYS A 111 19.61 -4.96 3.32
CA LYS A 111 20.20 -6.17 3.90
C LYS A 111 20.30 -7.32 2.91
N THR A 112 19.22 -7.60 2.18
CA THR A 112 19.12 -8.83 1.37
C THR A 112 19.50 -8.65 -0.08
N LYS A 113 19.55 -7.43 -0.59
CA LYS A 113 19.70 -7.09 -2.01
C LYS A 113 18.65 -7.74 -2.92
N LYS A 114 17.46 -8.07 -2.36
CA LYS A 114 16.36 -8.68 -3.08
C LYS A 114 15.19 -7.69 -3.24
N PRO A 115 14.43 -7.79 -4.35
CA PRO A 115 13.22 -6.99 -4.54
C PRO A 115 12.12 -7.44 -3.58
N ILE A 116 11.18 -6.53 -3.32
CA ILE A 116 10.05 -6.79 -2.43
C ILE A 116 8.80 -6.04 -2.91
N ILE A 117 7.64 -6.59 -2.58
CA ILE A 117 6.33 -6.00 -2.83
C ILE A 117 5.74 -5.58 -1.48
N ILE A 118 5.19 -4.38 -1.38
CA ILE A 118 4.24 -4.00 -0.35
C ILE A 118 2.87 -4.41 -0.86
N TRP A 119 2.10 -5.14 -0.05
CA TRP A 119 0.74 -5.60 -0.37
C TRP A 119 -0.17 -5.30 0.81
N ASP A 120 -1.32 -4.66 0.58
CA ASP A 120 -2.24 -4.37 1.67
C ASP A 120 -2.87 -5.65 2.24
N ALA A 121 -2.92 -5.73 3.56
CA ALA A 121 -3.35 -6.93 4.28
C ALA A 121 -4.86 -7.23 4.15
N ASP A 122 -5.64 -6.27 3.72
CA ASP A 122 -7.07 -6.37 3.44
C ASP A 122 -7.39 -6.67 1.96
N THR A 123 -6.38 -6.92 1.15
CA THR A 123 -6.48 -7.11 -0.30
C THR A 123 -6.18 -8.55 -0.70
N ILE A 124 -7.06 -9.16 -1.49
CA ILE A 124 -6.91 -10.52 -2.05
C ILE A 124 -6.53 -10.43 -3.52
N ILE A 125 -5.45 -11.13 -3.90
CA ILE A 125 -5.06 -11.30 -5.31
C ILE A 125 -6.01 -12.30 -5.99
N LEU A 126 -6.52 -11.94 -7.18
CA LEU A 126 -7.45 -12.78 -7.95
C LEU A 126 -6.77 -13.53 -9.09
N LYS A 127 -5.76 -12.93 -9.72
CA LYS A 127 -4.99 -13.52 -10.83
C LYS A 127 -3.52 -13.14 -10.73
N LYS A 128 -2.69 -13.82 -11.51
CA LYS A 128 -1.25 -13.55 -11.58
C LYS A 128 -0.96 -12.13 -12.07
N ILE A 129 -0.12 -11.39 -11.33
CA ILE A 129 0.34 -10.03 -11.63
C ILE A 129 1.85 -10.06 -11.85
N LEU A 130 2.35 -9.45 -12.90
CA LEU A 130 3.79 -9.35 -13.14
C LEU A 130 4.36 -8.14 -12.41
N PHE A 131 5.03 -8.35 -11.26
CA PHE A 131 5.55 -7.26 -10.43
C PHE A 131 6.90 -6.69 -10.89
N PHE A 132 7.72 -7.51 -11.55
CA PHE A 132 9.07 -7.14 -11.97
C PHE A 132 9.36 -7.58 -13.41
N LYS A 133 10.04 -6.73 -14.18
CA LYS A 133 10.55 -7.04 -15.53
C LYS A 133 11.95 -6.45 -15.67
N ASN A 134 12.92 -7.24 -16.14
CA ASN A 134 14.31 -6.81 -16.38
C ASN A 134 14.93 -6.05 -15.17
N ASN A 135 14.83 -6.66 -13.97
CA ASN A 135 15.31 -6.11 -12.71
C ASN A 135 14.73 -4.73 -12.30
N ASN A 136 13.61 -4.33 -12.88
CA ASN A 136 12.88 -3.13 -12.50
C ASN A 136 11.48 -3.49 -12.01
N SER A 137 10.92 -2.67 -11.13
CA SER A 137 9.51 -2.73 -10.76
C SER A 137 8.61 -2.36 -11.93
N ILE A 138 7.49 -3.05 -12.06
CA ILE A 138 6.40 -2.57 -12.90
C ILE A 138 5.52 -1.69 -12.03
N ASN A 139 5.44 -0.41 -12.41
CA ASN A 139 4.59 0.54 -11.70
C ASN A 139 3.17 0.38 -12.21
N TYR A 140 2.29 -0.04 -11.33
CA TYR A 140 0.85 -0.08 -11.59
C TYR A 140 0.19 1.15 -11.03
N GLY A 141 -0.85 1.59 -11.71
CA GLY A 141 -1.67 2.70 -11.27
C GLY A 141 -3.15 2.46 -11.53
N THR A 142 -3.98 3.25 -10.88
CA THR A 142 -5.43 3.25 -11.02
C THR A 142 -5.94 4.64 -11.36
N THR A 143 -6.96 4.72 -12.19
CA THR A 143 -7.64 5.98 -12.53
C THR A 143 -8.71 6.37 -11.49
N SER A 144 -8.96 5.52 -10.49
CA SER A 144 -10.06 5.70 -9.54
C SER A 144 -9.81 6.75 -8.46
N GLU A 145 -8.54 7.15 -8.23
CA GLU A 145 -8.17 8.08 -7.18
C GLU A 145 -7.13 9.10 -7.65
N PHE A 146 -7.24 10.30 -7.13
CA PHE A 146 -6.26 11.36 -7.29
C PHE A 146 -6.28 12.27 -6.06
N HIS A 147 -5.17 12.29 -5.31
CA HIS A 147 -5.05 13.12 -4.11
C HIS A 147 -3.96 14.17 -4.29
N LYS A 148 -4.36 15.39 -4.63
CA LYS A 148 -3.44 16.52 -4.87
C LYS A 148 -2.44 16.76 -3.74
N ALA A 149 -2.86 16.51 -2.49
CA ALA A 149 -2.02 16.64 -1.30
C ALA A 149 -0.82 15.66 -1.30
N TYR A 150 -1.03 14.40 -1.71
CA TYR A 150 0.06 13.43 -1.80
C TYR A 150 1.14 13.89 -2.77
N TYR A 151 0.73 14.43 -3.88
CA TYR A 151 1.66 14.94 -4.90
C TYR A 151 2.47 16.13 -4.39
N LYS A 152 1.83 17.07 -3.71
CA LYS A 152 2.53 18.21 -3.10
C LYS A 152 3.56 17.75 -2.07
N THR A 153 3.21 16.79 -1.21
CA THR A 153 4.14 16.21 -0.24
C THR A 153 5.28 15.49 -0.94
N ASN A 154 5.00 14.71 -1.99
CA ASN A 154 6.02 13.99 -2.74
C ASN A 154 6.96 14.91 -3.53
N LYS A 155 6.47 16.06 -4.03
CA LYS A 155 7.31 17.07 -4.63
C LYS A 155 8.41 17.54 -3.65
N ILE A 156 8.06 17.71 -2.37
CA ILE A 156 9.02 18.05 -1.32
C ILE A 156 9.95 16.86 -1.05
N LEU A 157 9.37 15.65 -0.83
CA LEU A 157 10.12 14.45 -0.46
C LEU A 157 11.12 14.01 -1.53
N LEU A 158 10.80 14.17 -2.79
CA LEU A 158 11.61 13.74 -3.92
C LEU A 158 12.46 14.86 -4.51
N SER A 159 12.30 16.11 -4.05
CA SER A 159 12.97 17.31 -4.58
C SER A 159 12.83 17.40 -6.11
N ASN A 160 11.65 17.04 -6.63
CA ASN A 160 11.36 17.11 -8.06
C ASN A 160 9.85 17.13 -8.30
N GLN A 161 9.41 17.62 -9.46
CA GLN A 161 8.01 17.49 -9.85
C GLN A 161 7.75 16.07 -10.33
N PRO A 162 6.83 15.35 -9.67
CA PRO A 162 6.39 14.07 -10.17
C PRO A 162 5.64 14.28 -11.50
N ARG A 163 5.88 13.41 -12.47
CA ARG A 163 5.09 13.36 -13.70
C ARG A 163 3.79 12.60 -13.38
N TYR A 164 2.64 13.25 -13.62
CA TYR A 164 1.34 12.69 -13.26
C TYR A 164 0.56 12.29 -14.48
N PHE A 165 0.05 11.08 -14.42
CA PHE A 165 -1.11 10.71 -15.22
C PHE A 165 -2.04 9.74 -14.47
N ILE A 166 -1.51 8.91 -13.55
CA ILE A 166 -2.24 7.83 -12.91
C ILE A 166 -1.75 7.69 -11.48
N SER A 167 -2.68 7.56 -10.51
CA SER A 167 -2.33 7.31 -9.11
C SER A 167 -1.72 5.93 -8.90
N SER A 168 -0.67 5.85 -8.09
CA SER A 168 -0.05 4.58 -7.70
C SER A 168 -0.79 3.82 -6.59
N LEU A 169 -1.98 4.26 -6.21
CA LEU A 169 -2.82 3.65 -5.16
C LEU A 169 -3.51 2.36 -5.67
N ALA A 170 -2.73 1.35 -5.98
CA ALA A 170 -3.20 0.07 -6.49
C ALA A 170 -3.26 -1.05 -5.42
N GLN A 171 -3.29 -0.71 -4.12
CA GLN A 171 -3.26 -1.64 -2.96
C GLN A 171 -1.98 -2.47 -2.87
N PHE A 172 -1.02 -2.22 -3.75
CA PHE A 172 0.32 -2.78 -3.72
C PHE A 172 1.30 -1.91 -4.49
N ILE A 173 2.56 -2.04 -4.16
CA ILE A 173 3.68 -1.44 -4.90
C ILE A 173 4.90 -2.33 -4.82
N SER A 174 5.67 -2.42 -5.88
CA SER A 174 6.93 -3.16 -5.93
C SER A 174 8.12 -2.22 -5.91
N ILE A 175 9.23 -2.68 -5.33
CA ILE A 175 10.47 -1.92 -5.26
C ILE A 175 11.68 -2.85 -5.37
N THR A 176 12.66 -2.46 -6.19
CA THR A 176 13.93 -3.14 -6.37
C THR A 176 15.04 -2.50 -5.50
N PRO A 177 16.18 -3.16 -5.32
CA PRO A 177 17.32 -2.59 -4.60
C PRO A 177 17.77 -1.24 -5.14
N SER A 178 17.85 -1.11 -6.46
CA SER A 178 18.27 0.14 -7.09
C SER A 178 17.25 1.27 -6.91
N GLU A 179 15.95 0.98 -6.92
CA GLU A 179 14.87 1.93 -6.67
C GLU A 179 14.85 2.36 -5.19
N ALA A 180 15.01 1.43 -4.25
CA ALA A 180 15.11 1.75 -2.83
C ALA A 180 16.34 2.62 -2.51
N LYS A 181 17.48 2.38 -3.15
CA LYS A 181 18.68 3.22 -3.04
C LYS A 181 18.40 4.64 -3.55
N PHE A 182 17.73 4.76 -4.70
CA PHE A 182 17.35 6.04 -5.27
C PHE A 182 16.40 6.81 -4.34
N LEU A 183 15.33 6.17 -3.85
CA LEU A 183 14.39 6.77 -2.88
C LEU A 183 15.12 7.25 -1.63
N THR A 184 15.98 6.40 -1.03
CA THR A 184 16.75 6.75 0.16
C THR A 184 17.66 7.97 -0.09
N LYS A 185 18.31 8.06 -1.27
CA LYS A 185 19.13 9.21 -1.67
C LYS A 185 18.29 10.49 -1.76
N ARG A 186 17.06 10.42 -2.31
CA ARG A 186 16.16 11.58 -2.38
C ARG A 186 15.74 12.05 -0.99
N LEU A 187 15.27 11.14 -0.14
CA LEU A 187 14.86 11.48 1.23
C LEU A 187 16.02 12.06 2.06
N SER A 188 17.26 11.62 1.82
CA SER A 188 18.44 12.13 2.51
C SER A 188 18.77 13.59 2.20
N LYS A 189 18.27 14.15 1.10
CA LYS A 189 18.39 15.59 0.78
C LYS A 189 17.58 16.46 1.73
N ILE A 190 16.45 15.96 2.27
CA ILE A 190 15.60 16.70 3.21
C ILE A 190 16.22 16.71 4.61
N LYS A 191 16.77 15.56 5.00
CA LYS A 191 17.47 15.39 6.25
C LYS A 191 18.46 14.24 6.15
N LYS A 192 19.71 14.46 6.61
CA LYS A 192 20.75 13.43 6.62
C LYS A 192 20.25 12.15 7.31
N LYS A 193 20.52 11.00 6.68
CA LYS A 193 20.11 9.70 7.17
C LYS A 193 20.71 9.40 8.54
N ARG A 194 19.90 8.89 9.47
CA ARG A 194 20.32 8.47 10.82
C ARG A 194 20.40 6.95 10.91
N LYS A 195 21.09 6.42 11.93
CA LYS A 195 21.21 4.97 12.18
C LYS A 195 19.84 4.28 12.30
N LYS A 196 18.91 4.88 13.05
CA LYS A 196 17.55 4.37 13.23
C LYS A 196 16.65 4.83 12.08
N ILE A 197 16.52 3.99 11.06
CA ILE A 197 15.83 4.32 9.80
C ILE A 197 14.36 4.71 10.04
N GLY A 198 13.63 4.00 10.90
CA GLY A 198 12.22 4.32 11.17
C GLY A 198 12.01 5.71 11.78
N GLU A 199 12.88 6.13 12.69
CA GLU A 199 12.85 7.48 13.26
C GLU A 199 13.16 8.54 12.21
N TRP A 200 14.15 8.29 11.37
CA TRP A 200 14.54 9.19 10.30
C TRP A 200 13.43 9.35 9.25
N ILE A 201 12.83 8.25 8.80
CA ILE A 201 11.70 8.28 7.86
C ILE A 201 10.51 9.03 8.43
N THR A 202 10.15 8.78 9.71
CA THR A 202 9.09 9.51 10.39
C THR A 202 9.34 11.03 10.36
N ASP A 203 10.55 11.42 10.72
CA ASP A 203 10.94 12.83 10.80
C ASP A 203 10.89 13.54 9.45
N VAL A 204 11.37 12.88 8.38
CA VAL A 204 11.34 13.39 7.00
C VAL A 204 9.91 13.53 6.48
N ILE A 205 9.07 12.52 6.70
CA ILE A 205 7.66 12.53 6.25
C ILE A 205 6.91 13.66 6.96
N PHE A 206 6.97 13.75 8.29
CA PHE A 206 6.19 14.75 9.02
C PHE A 206 6.67 16.17 8.78
N LYS A 207 7.98 16.40 8.56
CA LYS A 207 8.49 17.69 8.10
C LYS A 207 7.82 18.11 6.78
N SER A 208 7.64 17.20 5.84
CA SER A 208 7.05 17.47 4.54
C SER A 208 5.52 17.58 4.59
N VAL A 209 4.85 16.72 5.36
CA VAL A 209 3.39 16.74 5.58
C VAL A 209 2.95 18.10 6.15
N VAL A 210 3.66 18.58 7.16
CA VAL A 210 3.35 19.86 7.81
C VAL A 210 3.48 21.05 6.86
N SER A 211 4.41 20.99 5.90
CA SER A 211 4.59 22.05 4.91
C SER A 211 3.46 22.14 3.89
N VAL A 212 2.68 21.07 3.71
CA VAL A 212 1.59 20.98 2.71
C VAL A 212 0.21 21.16 3.35
N HIS A 213 0.05 20.84 4.63
CA HIS A 213 -1.25 20.74 5.29
C HIS A 213 -2.09 22.01 5.28
N GLN A 214 -1.48 23.19 5.25
CA GLN A 214 -2.22 24.47 5.30
C GLN A 214 -3.28 24.62 4.21
N ASN A 215 -3.15 23.87 3.09
CA ASN A 215 -3.99 24.00 1.91
C ASN A 215 -4.90 22.80 1.65
N TYR A 216 -4.91 21.77 2.53
CA TYR A 216 -5.61 20.51 2.26
C TYR A 216 -6.18 19.88 3.53
N ASN A 217 -7.39 19.35 3.44
CA ASN A 217 -8.01 18.52 4.47
C ASN A 217 -7.71 17.03 4.20
N GLY A 218 -7.64 16.23 5.27
CA GLY A 218 -7.49 14.78 5.17
C GLY A 218 -6.06 14.28 5.20
N SER A 219 -5.76 13.24 4.42
CA SER A 219 -4.45 12.63 4.37
C SER A 219 -3.51 13.36 3.41
N MET A 220 -2.27 13.62 3.87
CA MET A 220 -1.26 14.37 3.10
C MET A 220 -0.18 13.50 2.50
N PHE A 221 -0.18 12.19 2.78
CA PHE A 221 0.90 11.29 2.41
C PHE A 221 0.40 9.89 2.08
N SER A 222 1.01 9.24 1.09
CA SER A 222 0.84 7.82 0.78
C SER A 222 2.18 7.21 0.39
N GLU A 223 2.52 6.08 1.00
CA GLU A 223 3.72 5.30 0.68
C GLU A 223 3.69 4.77 -0.75
N TYR A 224 2.52 4.41 -1.25
CA TYR A 224 2.33 3.95 -2.63
C TYR A 224 2.67 5.05 -3.63
N GLU A 225 2.14 6.25 -3.40
CA GLU A 225 2.46 7.39 -4.26
C GLU A 225 3.94 7.79 -4.16
N LEU A 226 4.53 7.79 -2.98
CA LEU A 226 5.94 8.12 -2.81
C LEU A 226 6.84 7.14 -3.56
N ILE A 227 6.64 5.83 -3.37
CA ILE A 227 7.45 4.80 -4.01
C ILE A 227 7.19 4.79 -5.52
N GLY A 228 5.93 4.83 -5.96
CA GLY A 228 5.56 4.82 -7.36
C GLY A 228 6.18 5.99 -8.13
N GLN A 229 6.11 7.18 -7.59
CA GLN A 229 6.71 8.37 -8.20
C GLN A 229 8.24 8.33 -8.18
N SER A 230 8.84 7.85 -7.09
CA SER A 230 10.28 7.62 -7.04
C SER A 230 10.76 6.66 -8.13
N ASN A 231 10.01 5.56 -8.34
CA ASN A 231 10.32 4.58 -9.37
C ASN A 231 10.19 5.17 -10.79
N LEU A 232 9.16 5.98 -11.03
CA LEU A 232 8.96 6.68 -12.31
C LEU A 232 10.08 7.70 -12.58
N LEU A 233 10.47 8.49 -11.58
CA LEU A 233 11.57 9.45 -11.69
C LEU A 233 12.90 8.76 -12.00
N LYS A 234 13.13 7.57 -11.43
CA LYS A 234 14.36 6.80 -11.68
C LYS A 234 14.40 6.18 -13.06
N SER A 235 13.31 5.59 -13.53
CA SER A 235 13.32 4.71 -14.70
C SER A 235 12.69 5.33 -15.94
N TYR A 236 12.02 6.48 -15.85
CA TYR A 236 11.25 7.12 -16.94
C TYR A 236 10.22 6.19 -17.60
N LYS A 237 9.81 5.12 -16.93
CA LYS A 237 8.88 4.13 -17.48
C LYS A 237 7.43 4.57 -17.29
N LYS A 238 6.59 4.19 -18.27
CA LYS A 238 5.13 4.40 -18.19
C LYS A 238 4.52 3.51 -17.10
N GLN A 239 3.52 4.04 -16.38
CA GLN A 239 2.67 3.24 -15.51
C GLN A 239 1.77 2.32 -16.35
N LYS A 240 1.48 1.13 -15.82
CA LYS A 240 0.47 0.24 -16.35
C LYS A 240 -0.81 0.38 -15.55
N LEU A 241 -1.93 0.41 -16.26
CA LEU A 241 -3.23 0.38 -15.60
C LEU A 241 -3.50 -1.01 -15.01
N ILE A 242 -4.06 -1.01 -13.81
CA ILE A 242 -4.57 -2.22 -13.17
C ILE A 242 -5.96 -1.94 -12.60
N SER A 243 -6.83 -2.94 -12.69
CA SER A 243 -8.19 -2.86 -12.17
C SER A 243 -8.32 -3.71 -10.91
N GLY A 244 -8.87 -3.12 -9.84
CA GLY A 244 -9.23 -3.79 -8.61
C GLY A 244 -10.59 -3.33 -8.13
N ILE A 245 -11.30 -4.19 -7.43
CA ILE A 245 -12.48 -3.80 -6.66
C ILE A 245 -11.99 -3.30 -5.30
N ARG A 246 -12.31 -2.07 -4.98
CA ARG A 246 -12.05 -1.41 -3.70
C ARG A 246 -13.36 -0.88 -3.17
N GLU A 247 -13.56 -0.96 -1.87
CA GLU A 247 -14.75 -0.46 -1.17
C GLU A 247 -16.03 -1.26 -1.48
N HIS A 248 -17.02 -1.10 -0.61
CA HIS A 248 -18.40 -1.59 -0.75
C HIS A 248 -18.60 -3.12 -0.70
N LEU A 249 -17.57 -3.95 -0.52
CA LEU A 249 -17.79 -5.36 -0.23
C LEU A 249 -18.31 -5.53 1.21
N ASN A 250 -19.46 -6.16 1.36
CA ASN A 250 -20.10 -6.37 2.65
C ASN A 250 -19.93 -7.80 3.17
N GLY A 251 -19.18 -8.65 2.46
CA GLY A 251 -18.98 -10.02 2.83
C GLY A 251 -17.94 -10.74 1.97
N LYS A 252 -17.65 -11.98 2.32
CA LYS A 252 -16.71 -12.85 1.60
C LYS A 252 -17.27 -13.21 0.22
N LEU A 253 -16.47 -13.01 -0.83
CA LEU A 253 -16.83 -13.44 -2.18
C LEU A 253 -16.76 -14.95 -2.32
N SER A 254 -17.77 -15.53 -2.97
CA SER A 254 -17.74 -16.93 -3.42
C SER A 254 -16.70 -17.12 -4.54
N ILE A 255 -16.35 -18.37 -4.83
CA ILE A 255 -15.46 -18.72 -5.95
C ILE A 255 -16.05 -18.21 -7.27
N PHE A 256 -17.35 -18.37 -7.46
CA PHE A 256 -18.04 -17.94 -8.66
C PHE A 256 -17.99 -16.41 -8.84
N GLN A 257 -18.26 -15.64 -7.78
CA GLN A 257 -18.14 -14.19 -7.79
C GLN A 257 -16.71 -13.73 -8.13
N LYS A 258 -15.69 -14.41 -7.61
CA LYS A 258 -14.29 -14.13 -7.96
C LYS A 258 -13.99 -14.41 -9.43
N ASN A 259 -14.51 -15.51 -9.97
CA ASN A 259 -14.34 -15.85 -11.39
C ASN A 259 -14.98 -14.79 -12.30
N ILE A 260 -16.16 -14.28 -11.96
CA ILE A 260 -16.77 -13.15 -12.67
C ILE A 260 -15.86 -11.93 -12.65
N LEU A 261 -15.27 -11.58 -11.48
CA LEU A 261 -14.34 -10.45 -11.40
C LEU A 261 -13.10 -10.65 -12.27
N ILE A 262 -12.55 -11.87 -12.32
CA ILE A 262 -11.40 -12.21 -13.17
C ILE A 262 -11.78 -12.05 -14.63
N TYR A 263 -12.95 -12.55 -15.05
CA TYR A 263 -13.48 -12.39 -16.41
C TYR A 263 -13.65 -10.93 -16.81
N LEU A 264 -14.16 -10.09 -15.90
CA LEU A 264 -14.29 -8.65 -16.08
C LEU A 264 -12.96 -7.88 -16.01
N GLY A 265 -11.83 -8.60 -15.93
CA GLY A 265 -10.49 -8.03 -15.96
C GLY A 265 -9.93 -7.51 -14.64
N TYR A 266 -10.63 -7.76 -13.52
CA TYR A 266 -10.12 -7.36 -12.20
C TYR A 266 -8.98 -8.27 -11.73
N SER A 267 -7.97 -7.66 -11.10
CA SER A 267 -6.75 -8.36 -10.66
C SER A 267 -6.70 -8.61 -9.17
N TYR A 268 -7.45 -7.84 -8.39
CA TYR A 268 -7.53 -7.94 -6.94
C TYR A 268 -8.86 -7.41 -6.39
N VAL A 269 -9.16 -7.79 -5.16
CA VAL A 269 -10.25 -7.24 -4.35
C VAL A 269 -9.69 -6.72 -3.04
N ALA A 270 -10.11 -5.52 -2.61
CA ALA A 270 -9.77 -4.96 -1.32
C ALA A 270 -11.03 -4.82 -0.44
N TYR A 271 -10.90 -5.27 0.81
CA TYR A 271 -11.94 -5.19 1.84
C TYR A 271 -11.70 -3.97 2.73
N GLU A 272 -11.66 -2.78 2.10
CA GLU A 272 -11.39 -1.53 2.82
C GLU A 272 -12.52 -1.17 3.78
N HIS A 273 -12.13 -0.83 5.00
CA HIS A 273 -13.04 -0.37 6.05
C HIS A 273 -13.02 1.15 6.10
N THR A 274 -14.00 1.78 5.45
CA THR A 274 -14.12 3.24 5.41
C THR A 274 -14.71 3.85 6.69
N HIS A 275 -15.24 3.02 7.62
CA HIS A 275 -15.82 3.49 8.88
C HIS A 275 -15.27 2.74 10.09
N PRO A 276 -14.86 3.47 11.16
CA PRO A 276 -14.31 2.89 12.39
C PRO A 276 -15.30 1.94 13.12
N ASN A 277 -16.60 2.05 12.86
CA ASN A 277 -17.66 1.26 13.51
C ASN A 277 -18.02 -0.03 12.77
N LYS A 278 -17.43 -0.32 11.60
CA LYS A 278 -17.63 -1.60 10.91
C LYS A 278 -16.54 -2.56 11.33
N ASN A 279 -16.82 -3.43 12.28
CA ASN A 279 -15.92 -4.51 12.70
C ASN A 279 -15.61 -5.41 11.50
N SER A 280 -14.36 -5.38 11.04
CA SER A 280 -13.84 -6.22 9.94
C SER A 280 -14.07 -7.72 10.17
N LEU A 281 -14.08 -8.17 11.42
CA LEU A 281 -14.38 -9.55 11.81
C LEU A 281 -15.80 -9.97 11.41
N ASN A 282 -16.77 -9.07 11.46
CA ASN A 282 -18.18 -9.38 11.15
C ASN A 282 -18.44 -9.41 9.63
N MET A 283 -17.67 -8.67 8.83
CA MET A 283 -17.88 -8.63 7.37
C MET A 283 -17.42 -9.92 6.69
N LEU A 284 -16.32 -10.51 7.14
CA LEU A 284 -15.82 -11.78 6.59
C LEU A 284 -16.54 -13.01 7.16
N GLY A 285 -17.39 -12.84 8.17
CA GLY A 285 -18.28 -13.88 8.71
C GLY A 285 -19.53 -14.09 7.84
N ARG A 286 -19.86 -13.17 6.95
CA ARG A 286 -21.03 -13.24 6.05
C ARG A 286 -20.59 -13.39 4.61
N ASN A 287 -21.37 -14.14 3.83
CA ASN A 287 -21.18 -14.21 2.39
C ASN A 287 -21.70 -12.94 1.71
N GLN A 288 -21.01 -12.49 0.67
CA GLN A 288 -21.49 -11.40 -0.18
C GLN A 288 -22.75 -11.84 -0.92
N THR A 289 -23.86 -11.12 -0.72
CA THR A 289 -25.11 -11.43 -1.40
C THR A 289 -25.04 -11.06 -2.88
N TRP A 290 -25.78 -11.80 -3.73
CA TRP A 290 -25.81 -11.57 -5.17
C TRP A 290 -26.33 -10.18 -5.56
N PRO A 291 -27.44 -9.66 -5.02
CA PRO A 291 -27.91 -8.32 -5.37
C PRO A 291 -26.87 -7.23 -5.05
N SER A 292 -26.23 -7.31 -3.87
CA SER A 292 -25.19 -6.36 -3.48
C SER A 292 -23.96 -6.47 -4.36
N PHE A 293 -23.55 -7.68 -4.74
CA PHE A 293 -22.44 -7.94 -5.65
C PHE A 293 -22.69 -7.36 -7.04
N LEU A 294 -23.85 -7.63 -7.65
CA LEU A 294 -24.22 -7.10 -8.95
C LEU A 294 -24.29 -5.57 -8.96
N LYS A 295 -24.85 -4.95 -7.92
CA LYS A 295 -24.87 -3.48 -7.76
C LYS A 295 -23.46 -2.88 -7.79
N ILE A 296 -22.49 -3.53 -7.12
CA ILE A 296 -21.09 -3.09 -7.09
C ILE A 296 -20.48 -3.20 -8.49
N ILE A 297 -20.68 -4.33 -9.18
CA ILE A 297 -20.15 -4.57 -10.52
C ILE A 297 -20.70 -3.54 -11.51
N ILE A 298 -22.01 -3.37 -11.56
CA ILE A 298 -22.67 -2.42 -12.48
C ILE A 298 -22.09 -1.02 -12.24
N LYS A 299 -22.07 -0.54 -10.98
CA LYS A 299 -21.52 0.77 -10.63
C LYS A 299 -20.05 0.94 -11.04
N LYS A 300 -19.21 -0.09 -10.80
CA LYS A 300 -17.77 0.00 -11.09
C LYS A 300 -17.48 -0.14 -12.58
N THR A 301 -18.21 -0.99 -13.31
CA THR A 301 -18.07 -1.14 -14.76
C THR A 301 -18.53 0.12 -15.49
N PHE A 302 -19.65 0.69 -15.08
CA PHE A 302 -20.15 1.96 -15.61
C PHE A 302 -19.17 3.10 -15.37
N ASN A 303 -18.65 3.23 -14.14
CA ASN A 303 -17.64 4.22 -13.81
C ASN A 303 -16.32 4.03 -14.57
N LYS A 304 -15.93 2.78 -14.87
CA LYS A 304 -14.73 2.48 -15.67
C LYS A 304 -14.91 2.95 -17.13
N PHE A 305 -16.09 2.74 -17.69
CA PHE A 305 -16.44 3.17 -19.05
C PHE A 305 -16.38 4.69 -19.18
N PHE A 306 -17.06 5.45 -18.29
CA PHE A 306 -17.07 6.91 -18.33
C PHE A 306 -15.72 7.56 -18.01
N ARG A 307 -14.90 6.94 -17.15
CA ARG A 307 -13.56 7.44 -16.86
C ARG A 307 -12.58 7.18 -18.00
N GLY A 308 -12.74 6.09 -18.74
CA GLY A 308 -12.00 5.83 -19.98
C GLY A 308 -12.24 6.93 -21.00
N ILE A 309 -13.48 7.36 -21.18
CA ILE A 309 -13.86 8.47 -22.06
C ILE A 309 -13.19 9.77 -21.58
N LYS A 310 -13.32 10.15 -20.29
CA LYS A 310 -12.70 11.37 -19.76
C LYS A 310 -11.17 11.37 -19.81
N HIS A 311 -10.53 10.22 -19.74
CA HIS A 311 -9.07 10.11 -19.84
C HIS A 311 -8.58 10.34 -21.28
N ASN A 312 -9.29 9.80 -22.26
CA ASN A 312 -8.97 10.05 -23.68
C ASN A 312 -9.16 11.51 -24.06
N PHE A 313 -10.13 12.21 -23.49
CA PHE A 313 -10.30 13.67 -23.71
C PHE A 313 -9.25 14.55 -23.01
N ARG A 314 -8.59 14.09 -21.95
CA ARG A 314 -7.54 14.87 -21.24
C ARG A 314 -6.13 14.72 -21.84
N ILE A 315 -5.93 13.82 -22.77
CA ILE A 315 -4.64 13.64 -23.46
C ILE A 315 -4.51 14.63 -24.63
N HIS A 316 -5.58 15.32 -25.00
CA HIS A 316 -5.62 16.29 -26.12
C HIS A 316 -5.74 17.76 -25.68
N ILE A 317 -5.53 18.07 -24.41
CA ILE A 317 -5.37 19.41 -23.87
C ILE A 317 -4.09 19.40 -23.03
#